data_ba445d96b9c8220dcf47b0f5a30a2cda
#
_entry.id   ba445d96b9c8220dcf47b0f5a30a2cda
#
_cell.length_a   1.000
_cell.length_b   1.000
_cell.length_c   1.000
_cell.angle_alpha   90.00
_cell.angle_beta   90.00
_cell.angle_gamma   90.00
#
_symmetry.space_group_name_H-M   'P 1'
#
loop_
_entity.id
_entity.type
_entity.pdbx_description
1 polymer ?
#
loop_
_entity_poly.entity_id
_entity_poly.type
_entity_poly.pdbx_seq_one_letter_code
_entity_poly.pdbx_strand_id
1 'polypeptide(L)'
;MSSLQPELHNPVDRLRRNVGALGDTVLRRLSLLRGARPSEAHAPPLRLFYAELGAVLEPLQRRLRPPLPIQRAANPRVVILLPGFATGPSRLRYLASQLERAGHKVKEWKLGHNLGPNEDTLELLAQRICAVHERYGQKVVLIGWSLGGVMAREVAKLQPGCIAKVITMGSPFSHTPYSNNAWRAYQLVAGHPVERPPIDAQLNAKPPVETIAFWSPRDGVISRRAACGRPDERDRAVALRCTHLGFPTAPDCIMALTRELDDG
;
A
#
# COMPACT_ATOMS: atom_id res chain seq x y z
N MET A 1 24.19 -54.44 -14.12
CA MET A 1 23.19 -54.36 -13.06
C MET A 1 23.74 -53.42 -12.00
N SER A 2 23.36 -52.15 -12.07
CA SER A 2 23.79 -51.11 -11.10
C SER A 2 22.58 -50.79 -10.21
N SER A 3 22.72 -51.14 -8.94
CA SER A 3 21.70 -50.94 -7.91
C SER A 3 21.62 -49.46 -7.50
N LEU A 4 20.61 -48.78 -7.93
CA LEU A 4 20.20 -47.47 -7.34
C LEU A 4 19.65 -47.72 -5.94
N GLN A 5 20.44 -47.48 -4.90
CA GLN A 5 19.92 -47.38 -3.53
C GLN A 5 19.19 -46.03 -3.40
N PRO A 6 17.95 -46.01 -2.91
CA PRO A 6 17.27 -44.74 -2.52
C PRO A 6 17.95 -44.24 -1.24
N GLU A 7 18.56 -43.07 -1.29
CA GLU A 7 19.03 -42.36 -0.10
C GLU A 7 17.85 -42.13 0.84
N LEU A 8 17.77 -42.93 1.89
CA LEU A 8 16.85 -42.74 3.02
C LEU A 8 17.27 -41.43 3.72
N HIS A 9 16.60 -40.33 3.37
CA HIS A 9 16.81 -39.03 4.02
C HIS A 9 16.42 -39.15 5.48
N ASN A 10 17.42 -39.18 6.37
CA ASN A 10 17.22 -39.16 7.82
C ASN A 10 16.37 -37.96 8.25
N PRO A 11 15.22 -38.17 8.94
CA PRO A 11 14.36 -37.08 9.40
C PRO A 11 15.10 -36.03 10.27
N VAL A 12 16.12 -36.46 10.98
CA VAL A 12 16.97 -35.59 11.82
C VAL A 12 17.82 -34.63 10.96
N ASP A 13 18.37 -35.10 9.83
CA ASP A 13 19.14 -34.25 8.93
C ASP A 13 18.27 -33.27 8.16
N ARG A 14 17.03 -33.64 7.88
CA ARG A 14 16.02 -32.75 7.33
C ARG A 14 15.62 -31.66 8.33
N LEU A 15 15.45 -32.02 9.60
CA LEU A 15 15.14 -31.07 10.66
C LEU A 15 16.33 -30.09 10.90
N ARG A 16 17.57 -30.60 10.94
CA ARG A 16 18.77 -29.76 11.09
C ARG A 16 18.93 -28.78 9.93
N ARG A 17 18.72 -29.21 8.68
CA ARG A 17 18.76 -28.34 7.51
C ARG A 17 17.66 -27.26 7.58
N ASN A 18 16.45 -27.63 7.97
CA ASN A 18 15.34 -26.67 8.10
C ASN A 18 15.61 -25.64 9.21
N VAL A 19 16.15 -26.07 10.36
CA VAL A 19 16.52 -25.18 11.48
C VAL A 19 17.68 -24.25 11.08
N GLY A 20 18.69 -24.78 10.36
CA GLY A 20 19.79 -23.98 9.82
C GLY A 20 19.28 -22.91 8.83
N ALA A 21 18.48 -23.30 7.86
CA ALA A 21 17.90 -22.38 6.87
C ALA A 21 17.00 -21.32 7.51
N LEU A 22 16.26 -21.68 8.58
CA LEU A 22 15.46 -20.72 9.35
C LEU A 22 16.36 -19.70 10.08
N GLY A 23 17.42 -20.19 10.71
CA GLY A 23 18.42 -19.37 11.40
C GLY A 23 19.10 -18.38 10.45
N ASP A 24 19.54 -18.84 9.29
CA ASP A 24 20.17 -18.00 8.25
C ASP A 24 19.20 -16.93 7.73
N THR A 25 17.93 -17.29 7.55
CA THR A 25 16.88 -16.35 7.14
C THR A 25 16.64 -15.26 8.19
N VAL A 26 16.60 -15.64 9.46
CA VAL A 26 16.43 -14.68 10.58
C VAL A 26 17.65 -13.77 10.69
N LEU A 27 18.87 -14.31 10.64
CA LEU A 27 20.10 -13.54 10.70
C LEU A 27 20.22 -12.56 9.53
N ARG A 28 19.86 -12.98 8.32
CA ARG A 28 19.80 -12.12 7.13
C ARG A 28 18.80 -10.98 7.33
N ARG A 29 17.61 -11.26 7.85
CA ARG A 29 16.59 -10.22 8.12
C ARG A 29 17.05 -9.25 9.20
N LEU A 30 17.70 -9.73 10.26
CA LEU A 30 18.26 -8.88 11.30
C LEU A 30 19.42 -8.01 10.79
N SER A 31 20.25 -8.51 9.86
CA SER A 31 21.31 -7.71 9.25
C SER A 31 20.77 -6.50 8.48
N LEU A 32 19.57 -6.60 7.88
CA LEU A 32 18.92 -5.50 7.19
C LEU A 32 18.57 -4.32 8.13
N LEU A 33 18.43 -4.57 9.44
CA LEU A 33 18.16 -3.49 10.42
C LEU A 33 19.39 -2.61 10.70
N ARG A 34 20.60 -3.10 10.41
CA ARG A 34 21.87 -2.40 10.70
C ARG A 34 22.20 -1.31 9.67
N GLY A 35 21.47 -1.24 8.57
CA GLY A 35 21.67 -0.22 7.54
C GLY A 35 21.49 1.20 8.12
N ALA A 36 22.40 2.11 7.76
CA ALA A 36 22.26 3.53 8.07
C ALA A 36 21.23 4.17 7.11
N ARG A 37 20.49 5.16 7.60
CA ARG A 37 19.67 6.00 6.73
C ARG A 37 20.58 6.93 5.94
N PRO A 38 20.47 7.03 4.60
CA PRO A 38 21.19 8.02 3.82
C PRO A 38 20.92 9.45 4.31
N SER A 39 21.91 10.34 4.23
CA SER A 39 21.84 11.72 4.74
C SER A 39 20.75 12.55 4.04
N GLU A 40 20.47 12.27 2.78
CA GLU A 40 19.44 12.92 1.97
C GLU A 40 18.01 12.42 2.30
N ALA A 41 17.87 11.36 3.08
CA ALA A 41 16.58 10.80 3.43
C ALA A 41 15.95 11.52 4.63
N HIS A 42 14.95 12.33 4.37
CA HIS A 42 14.23 13.09 5.38
C HIS A 42 12.92 12.39 5.78
N ALA A 43 12.93 11.69 6.93
CA ALA A 43 11.71 11.13 7.53
C ALA A 43 10.93 12.20 8.31
N PRO A 44 9.64 11.96 8.60
CA PRO A 44 8.86 12.81 9.49
C PRO A 44 9.49 12.90 10.89
N PRO A 45 9.32 14.05 11.59
CA PRO A 45 9.76 14.18 12.97
C PRO A 45 9.12 13.11 13.88
N LEU A 46 9.90 12.57 14.82
CA LEU A 46 9.44 11.48 15.72
C LEU A 46 8.19 11.85 16.53
N ARG A 47 7.98 13.13 16.86
CA ARG A 47 6.74 13.60 17.51
C ARG A 47 5.49 13.25 16.74
N LEU A 48 5.55 13.30 15.38
CA LEU A 48 4.43 12.90 14.53
C LEU A 48 4.27 11.38 14.50
N PHE A 49 5.38 10.64 14.54
CA PHE A 49 5.34 9.18 14.64
C PHE A 49 4.66 8.72 15.94
N TYR A 50 4.96 9.36 17.07
CA TYR A 50 4.27 9.08 18.32
C TYR A 50 2.79 9.49 18.29
N ALA A 51 2.43 10.52 17.53
CA ALA A 51 1.03 10.92 17.35
C ALA A 51 0.19 9.84 16.61
N GLU A 52 0.84 8.94 15.84
CA GLU A 52 0.17 7.79 15.22
C GLU A 52 -0.44 6.83 16.26
N LEU A 53 0.08 6.79 17.50
CA LEU A 53 -0.49 5.99 18.58
C LEU A 53 -1.93 6.40 18.90
N GLY A 54 -2.31 7.64 18.61
CA GLY A 54 -3.71 8.10 18.72
C GLY A 54 -4.69 7.32 17.82
N ALA A 55 -4.19 6.64 16.78
CA ALA A 55 -5.01 5.78 15.94
C ALA A 55 -5.61 4.57 16.69
N VAL A 56 -5.05 4.20 17.85
CA VAL A 56 -5.63 3.17 18.74
C VAL A 56 -7.00 3.59 19.26
N LEU A 57 -7.22 4.89 19.46
CA LEU A 57 -8.50 5.45 19.93
C LEU A 57 -9.49 5.71 18.78
N GLU A 58 -9.08 5.56 17.54
CA GLU A 58 -9.90 5.85 16.37
C GLU A 58 -11.23 5.08 16.34
N PRO A 59 -11.30 3.76 16.66
CA PRO A 59 -12.57 3.04 16.68
C PRO A 59 -13.58 3.62 17.65
N LEU A 60 -13.13 4.11 18.80
CA LEU A 60 -13.97 4.79 19.77
C LEU A 60 -14.41 6.17 19.27
N GLN A 61 -13.48 6.98 18.80
CA GLN A 61 -13.78 8.31 18.24
C GLN A 61 -14.77 8.22 17.08
N ARG A 62 -14.65 7.19 16.22
CA ARG A 62 -15.55 6.94 15.11
C ARG A 62 -16.98 6.63 15.56
N ARG A 63 -17.15 5.88 16.64
CA ARG A 63 -18.48 5.59 17.20
C ARG A 63 -19.16 6.83 17.77
N LEU A 64 -18.40 7.80 18.22
CA LEU A 64 -18.89 9.07 18.79
C LEU A 64 -19.12 10.16 17.74
N ARG A 65 -18.64 9.96 16.51
CA ARG A 65 -18.83 10.93 15.41
C ARG A 65 -20.22 10.81 14.78
N PRO A 66 -20.81 11.93 14.37
CA PRO A 66 -22.00 11.89 13.52
C PRO A 66 -21.67 11.21 12.18
N PRO A 67 -22.68 10.62 11.51
CA PRO A 67 -22.50 10.08 10.16
C PRO A 67 -21.95 11.14 9.20
N LEU A 68 -21.02 10.72 8.33
CA LEU A 68 -20.48 11.64 7.32
C LEU A 68 -21.59 12.05 6.33
N PRO A 69 -21.62 13.31 5.90
CA PRO A 69 -22.61 13.82 4.94
C PRO A 69 -22.24 13.39 3.50
N ILE A 70 -22.21 12.09 3.26
CA ILE A 70 -21.84 11.51 1.96
C ILE A 70 -23.04 11.62 1.03
N GLN A 71 -22.86 12.30 -0.09
CA GLN A 71 -23.82 12.37 -1.18
C GLN A 71 -23.70 11.15 -2.07
N ARG A 72 -24.77 10.81 -2.77
CA ARG A 72 -24.74 9.73 -3.74
C ARG A 72 -24.05 10.21 -5.02
N ALA A 73 -23.11 9.42 -5.51
CA ALA A 73 -22.37 9.70 -6.74
C ALA A 73 -23.31 9.71 -7.96
N ALA A 74 -23.15 10.71 -8.81
CA ALA A 74 -23.88 10.78 -10.08
C ALA A 74 -23.41 9.65 -11.02
N ASN A 75 -22.11 9.33 -11.00
CA ASN A 75 -21.48 8.30 -11.84
C ASN A 75 -20.78 7.25 -10.95
N PRO A 76 -21.48 6.21 -10.49
CA PRO A 76 -20.90 5.20 -9.64
C PRO A 76 -19.71 4.49 -10.28
N ARG A 77 -18.56 4.42 -9.57
CA ARG A 77 -17.33 3.80 -10.05
C ARG A 77 -17.12 2.42 -9.46
N VAL A 78 -16.35 1.59 -10.15
CA VAL A 78 -15.76 0.38 -9.59
C VAL A 78 -14.42 0.73 -9.00
N VAL A 79 -14.25 0.46 -7.70
CA VAL A 79 -13.06 0.83 -6.93
C VAL A 79 -12.41 -0.42 -6.38
N ILE A 80 -11.09 -0.54 -6.48
CA ILE A 80 -10.29 -1.55 -5.77
C ILE A 80 -9.47 -0.85 -4.71
N LEU A 81 -9.59 -1.32 -3.45
CA LEU A 81 -8.80 -0.81 -2.33
C LEU A 81 -7.58 -1.70 -2.08
N LEU A 82 -6.40 -1.07 -2.02
CA LEU A 82 -5.14 -1.74 -1.76
C LEU A 82 -4.63 -1.36 -0.36
N PRO A 83 -4.44 -2.35 0.55
CA PRO A 83 -4.04 -2.09 1.93
C PRO A 83 -2.57 -1.67 2.05
N GLY A 84 -2.27 -0.96 3.14
CA GLY A 84 -0.91 -0.61 3.51
C GLY A 84 -0.09 -1.80 4.02
N PHE A 85 1.21 -1.56 4.22
CA PHE A 85 2.14 -2.56 4.75
C PHE A 85 1.68 -3.17 6.07
N ALA A 86 1.87 -4.47 6.22
CA ALA A 86 1.48 -5.29 7.37
C ALA A 86 -0.01 -5.25 7.71
N THR A 87 -0.87 -4.80 6.78
CA THR A 87 -2.32 -4.75 6.97
C THR A 87 -3.05 -5.55 5.91
N GLY A 88 -4.32 -5.84 6.18
CA GLY A 88 -5.21 -6.53 5.24
C GLY A 88 -6.47 -5.72 4.92
N PRO A 89 -7.40 -6.31 4.13
CA PRO A 89 -8.64 -5.64 3.72
C PRO A 89 -9.50 -5.14 4.88
N SER A 90 -9.43 -5.80 6.04
CA SER A 90 -10.18 -5.41 7.25
C SER A 90 -9.89 -3.98 7.70
N ARG A 91 -8.66 -3.49 7.49
CA ARG A 91 -8.26 -2.12 7.84
C ARG A 91 -8.95 -1.07 6.97
N LEU A 92 -9.33 -1.43 5.74
CA LEU A 92 -9.99 -0.55 4.78
C LEU A 92 -11.52 -0.69 4.78
N ARG A 93 -12.09 -1.57 5.63
CA ARG A 93 -13.54 -1.89 5.63
C ARG A 93 -14.42 -0.67 5.89
N TYR A 94 -14.00 0.23 6.79
CA TYR A 94 -14.76 1.46 7.04
C TYR A 94 -14.74 2.37 5.82
N LEU A 95 -13.59 2.58 5.19
CA LEU A 95 -13.50 3.34 3.94
C LEU A 95 -14.40 2.72 2.88
N ALA A 96 -14.31 1.40 2.69
CA ALA A 96 -15.15 0.67 1.73
C ALA A 96 -16.63 0.96 1.96
N SER A 97 -17.10 0.84 3.21
CA SER A 97 -18.51 1.09 3.54
C SER A 97 -18.96 2.53 3.26
N GLN A 98 -18.07 3.52 3.43
CA GLN A 98 -18.40 4.91 3.12
C GLN A 98 -18.51 5.15 1.60
N LEU A 99 -17.61 4.57 0.81
CA LEU A 99 -17.65 4.65 -0.64
C LEU A 99 -18.86 3.87 -1.22
N GLU A 100 -19.24 2.75 -0.60
CA GLU A 100 -20.46 2.01 -0.96
C GLU A 100 -21.73 2.82 -0.62
N ARG A 101 -21.74 3.57 0.48
CA ARG A 101 -22.83 4.52 0.77
C ARG A 101 -22.95 5.62 -0.29
N ALA A 102 -21.84 6.04 -0.89
CA ALA A 102 -21.85 6.94 -2.04
C ALA A 102 -22.36 6.27 -3.34
N GLY A 103 -22.56 4.95 -3.35
CA GLY A 103 -23.04 4.19 -4.51
C GLY A 103 -21.95 3.53 -5.33
N HIS A 104 -20.66 3.68 -4.98
CA HIS A 104 -19.57 3.02 -5.69
C HIS A 104 -19.55 1.51 -5.43
N LYS A 105 -18.99 0.74 -6.35
CA LYS A 105 -18.80 -0.71 -6.22
C LYS A 105 -17.40 -1.00 -5.72
N VAL A 106 -17.23 -1.19 -4.41
CA VAL A 106 -15.92 -1.41 -3.81
C VAL A 106 -15.51 -2.88 -3.83
N LYS A 107 -14.28 -3.15 -4.18
CA LYS A 107 -13.67 -4.49 -4.25
C LYS A 107 -12.37 -4.54 -3.48
N GLU A 108 -12.08 -5.69 -2.92
CA GLU A 108 -10.79 -5.99 -2.30
C GLU A 108 -9.77 -6.40 -3.35
N TRP A 109 -8.50 -6.18 -3.07
CA TRP A 109 -7.39 -6.56 -3.93
C TRP A 109 -7.16 -8.08 -4.03
N LYS A 110 -7.67 -8.86 -3.05
CA LYS A 110 -7.67 -10.33 -3.00
C LYS A 110 -6.30 -11.01 -2.79
N LEU A 111 -5.27 -10.28 -2.40
CA LEU A 111 -3.95 -10.86 -2.08
C LEU A 111 -3.67 -10.95 -0.56
N GLY A 112 -4.71 -10.86 0.28
CA GLY A 112 -4.60 -11.06 1.73
C GLY A 112 -3.93 -9.89 2.46
N HIS A 113 -2.95 -10.20 3.34
CA HIS A 113 -2.15 -9.18 4.05
C HIS A 113 -1.01 -8.70 3.15
N ASN A 114 -0.80 -7.40 3.15
CA ASN A 114 0.29 -6.77 2.38
C ASN A 114 1.60 -6.84 3.17
N LEU A 115 2.37 -7.88 2.99
CA LEU A 115 3.69 -8.06 3.63
C LEU A 115 4.86 -7.55 2.77
N GLY A 116 4.59 -6.84 1.72
CA GLY A 116 5.52 -6.40 0.68
C GLY A 116 5.31 -7.17 -0.62
N PRO A 117 5.79 -6.63 -1.75
CA PRO A 117 5.70 -7.33 -3.01
C PRO A 117 6.66 -8.53 -3.05
N ASN A 118 6.24 -9.58 -3.74
CA ASN A 118 7.07 -10.66 -4.28
C ASN A 118 7.04 -10.59 -5.82
N GLU A 119 7.75 -11.49 -6.47
CA GLU A 119 7.88 -11.53 -7.93
C GLU A 119 6.53 -11.58 -8.66
N ASP A 120 5.54 -12.31 -8.11
CA ASP A 120 4.23 -12.51 -8.73
C ASP A 120 3.20 -11.42 -8.37
N THR A 121 3.50 -10.56 -7.39
CA THR A 121 2.51 -9.65 -6.81
C THR A 121 1.86 -8.73 -7.83
N LEU A 122 2.65 -8.12 -8.71
CA LEU A 122 2.13 -7.18 -9.70
C LEU A 122 1.33 -7.89 -10.79
N GLU A 123 1.74 -9.10 -11.20
CA GLU A 123 1.02 -9.89 -12.18
C GLU A 123 -0.35 -10.34 -11.64
N LEU A 124 -0.39 -10.92 -10.44
CA LEU A 124 -1.64 -11.34 -9.78
C LEU A 124 -2.60 -10.16 -9.58
N LEU A 125 -2.04 -8.99 -9.22
CA LEU A 125 -2.83 -7.77 -9.07
C LEU A 125 -3.37 -7.28 -10.43
N ALA A 126 -2.56 -7.32 -11.48
CA ALA A 126 -2.95 -6.98 -12.84
C ALA A 126 -4.09 -7.87 -13.34
N GLN A 127 -3.96 -9.18 -13.20
CA GLN A 127 -5.00 -10.16 -13.53
C GLN A 127 -6.30 -9.87 -12.76
N ARG A 128 -6.19 -9.61 -11.45
CA ARG A 128 -7.34 -9.25 -10.62
C ARG A 128 -8.07 -8.00 -11.10
N ILE A 129 -7.32 -6.96 -11.46
CA ILE A 129 -7.88 -5.66 -11.91
C ILE A 129 -8.58 -5.84 -13.26
N CYS A 130 -7.95 -6.52 -14.22
CA CYS A 130 -8.55 -6.76 -15.54
C CYS A 130 -9.80 -7.65 -15.45
N ALA A 131 -9.81 -8.69 -14.61
CA ALA A 131 -11.01 -9.50 -14.36
C ALA A 131 -12.17 -8.67 -13.75
N VAL A 132 -11.85 -7.66 -12.91
CA VAL A 132 -12.88 -6.74 -12.39
C VAL A 132 -13.35 -5.77 -13.49
N HIS A 133 -12.44 -5.23 -14.29
CA HIS A 133 -12.75 -4.38 -15.44
C HIS A 133 -13.73 -5.10 -16.39
N GLU A 134 -13.39 -6.30 -16.82
CA GLU A 134 -14.21 -7.12 -17.72
C GLU A 134 -15.60 -7.41 -17.11
N ARG A 135 -15.65 -7.82 -15.84
CA ARG A 135 -16.91 -8.13 -15.16
C ARG A 135 -17.89 -6.98 -15.10
N TYR A 136 -17.39 -5.75 -14.95
CA TYR A 136 -18.24 -4.55 -14.76
C TYR A 136 -18.34 -3.68 -16.00
N GLY A 137 -17.61 -3.96 -17.07
CA GLY A 137 -17.61 -3.20 -18.32
C GLY A 137 -17.13 -1.76 -18.17
N GLN A 138 -16.38 -1.44 -17.11
CA GLN A 138 -15.82 -0.11 -16.89
C GLN A 138 -14.43 -0.19 -16.29
N LYS A 139 -13.58 0.80 -16.61
CA LYS A 139 -12.24 0.93 -16.02
C LYS A 139 -12.33 1.12 -14.51
N VAL A 140 -11.37 0.52 -13.79
CA VAL A 140 -11.32 0.48 -12.33
C VAL A 140 -10.57 1.69 -11.79
N VAL A 141 -11.05 2.28 -10.69
CA VAL A 141 -10.28 3.24 -9.90
C VAL A 141 -9.52 2.48 -8.82
N LEU A 142 -8.21 2.69 -8.74
CA LEU A 142 -7.38 2.12 -7.67
C LEU A 142 -7.18 3.16 -6.57
N ILE A 143 -7.50 2.78 -5.34
CA ILE A 143 -7.21 3.59 -4.15
C ILE A 143 -6.25 2.79 -3.27
N GLY A 144 -5.00 3.25 -3.16
CA GLY A 144 -3.97 2.56 -2.42
C GLY A 144 -3.48 3.36 -1.21
N TRP A 145 -3.48 2.72 -0.04
CA TRP A 145 -2.93 3.30 1.18
C TRP A 145 -1.50 2.86 1.40
N SER A 146 -0.58 3.83 1.67
CA SER A 146 0.82 3.55 1.96
C SER A 146 1.48 2.68 0.88
N LEU A 147 2.03 1.52 1.21
CA LEU A 147 2.59 0.56 0.25
C LEU A 147 1.56 0.12 -0.81
N GLY A 148 0.28 0.04 -0.46
CA GLY A 148 -0.78 -0.27 -1.42
C GLY A 148 -0.88 0.76 -2.54
N GLY A 149 -0.60 2.04 -2.27
CA GLY A 149 -0.57 3.06 -3.30
C GLY A 149 0.66 2.97 -4.22
N VAL A 150 1.80 2.52 -3.69
CA VAL A 150 2.97 2.19 -4.52
C VAL A 150 2.62 1.07 -5.50
N MET A 151 2.02 -0.03 -5.00
CA MET A 151 1.58 -1.14 -5.86
C MET A 151 0.53 -0.71 -6.88
N ALA A 152 -0.42 0.16 -6.49
CA ALA A 152 -1.43 0.70 -7.41
C ALA A 152 -0.80 1.48 -8.57
N ARG A 153 0.25 2.26 -8.30
CA ARG A 153 1.01 2.98 -9.34
C ARG A 153 1.75 2.02 -10.26
N GLU A 154 2.44 1.03 -9.70
CA GLU A 154 3.21 0.09 -10.52
C GLU A 154 2.31 -0.77 -11.42
N VAL A 155 1.21 -1.31 -10.89
CA VAL A 155 0.28 -2.09 -11.72
C VAL A 155 -0.43 -1.23 -12.77
N ALA A 156 -0.64 0.06 -12.53
CA ALA A 156 -1.24 0.97 -13.50
C ALA A 156 -0.32 1.26 -14.70
N LYS A 157 1.00 1.10 -14.55
CA LYS A 157 1.95 1.14 -15.67
C LYS A 157 1.86 -0.11 -16.54
N LEU A 158 1.57 -1.26 -15.92
CA LEU A 158 1.46 -2.54 -16.63
C LEU A 158 0.12 -2.69 -17.35
N GLN A 159 -0.98 -2.21 -16.75
CA GLN A 159 -2.35 -2.42 -17.25
C GLN A 159 -3.17 -1.11 -17.33
N PRO A 160 -2.70 -0.09 -18.05
CA PRO A 160 -3.42 1.19 -18.14
C PRO A 160 -4.78 1.07 -18.84
N GLY A 161 -4.97 0.04 -19.66
CA GLY A 161 -6.23 -0.24 -20.35
C GLY A 161 -7.40 -0.56 -19.41
N CYS A 162 -7.12 -1.21 -18.27
CA CYS A 162 -8.11 -1.64 -17.27
C CYS A 162 -8.36 -0.58 -16.18
N ILE A 163 -7.55 0.48 -16.10
CA ILE A 163 -7.52 1.43 -14.97
C ILE A 163 -7.89 2.82 -15.46
N ALA A 164 -8.84 3.46 -14.77
CA ALA A 164 -9.25 4.83 -15.04
C ALA A 164 -8.39 5.86 -14.30
N LYS A 165 -8.10 5.59 -13.02
CA LYS A 165 -7.49 6.55 -12.10
C LYS A 165 -6.76 5.82 -10.97
N VAL A 166 -5.65 6.39 -10.50
CA VAL A 166 -4.95 5.95 -9.28
C VAL A 166 -4.99 7.07 -8.25
N ILE A 167 -5.46 6.76 -7.05
CA ILE A 167 -5.41 7.66 -5.89
C ILE A 167 -4.52 7.01 -4.83
N THR A 168 -3.44 7.68 -4.44
CA THR A 168 -2.55 7.23 -3.38
C THR A 168 -2.84 7.97 -2.08
N MET A 169 -2.78 7.29 -0.94
CA MET A 169 -2.99 7.86 0.39
C MET A 169 -1.73 7.65 1.24
N GLY A 170 -0.94 8.70 1.45
CA GLY A 170 0.29 8.62 2.23
C GLY A 170 1.31 7.62 1.68
N SER A 171 1.46 7.49 0.37
CA SER A 171 2.29 6.48 -0.28
C SER A 171 3.68 7.02 -0.63
N PRO A 172 4.78 6.33 -0.31
CA PRO A 172 6.14 6.79 -0.57
C PRO A 172 6.59 6.47 -2.00
N PHE A 173 6.04 7.14 -2.99
CA PHE A 173 6.37 6.90 -4.41
C PHE A 173 7.43 7.86 -4.97
N SER A 174 7.83 8.87 -4.22
CA SER A 174 8.79 9.89 -4.64
C SER A 174 9.99 9.97 -3.71
N HIS A 175 11.08 10.59 -4.18
CA HIS A 175 12.34 10.72 -3.44
C HIS A 175 12.97 9.37 -3.08
N THR A 176 13.74 9.33 -1.98
CA THR A 176 14.38 8.10 -1.54
C THR A 176 13.41 7.21 -0.73
N PRO A 177 13.43 5.90 -0.93
CA PRO A 177 12.59 4.96 -0.18
C PRO A 177 12.88 4.93 1.32
N TYR A 178 13.96 5.57 1.78
CA TYR A 178 14.30 5.77 3.19
C TYR A 178 13.58 6.97 3.83
N SER A 179 12.85 7.79 3.07
CA SER A 179 12.14 8.98 3.56
C SER A 179 10.87 8.66 4.34
N ASN A 180 10.94 7.65 5.20
CA ASN A 180 9.85 7.21 6.08
C ASN A 180 10.39 6.63 7.39
N ASN A 181 9.52 6.50 8.40
CA ASN A 181 9.86 5.93 9.71
C ASN A 181 9.64 4.40 9.79
N ALA A 182 9.06 3.78 8.77
CA ALA A 182 8.72 2.35 8.75
C ALA A 182 9.72 1.49 7.96
N TRP A 183 10.74 2.05 7.29
CA TRP A 183 11.60 1.32 6.36
C TRP A 183 12.34 0.14 6.99
N ARG A 184 12.78 0.24 8.26
CA ARG A 184 13.40 -0.89 8.97
C ARG A 184 12.42 -2.02 9.22
N ALA A 185 11.21 -1.69 9.70
CA ALA A 185 10.15 -2.68 9.91
C ALA A 185 9.75 -3.35 8.59
N TYR A 186 9.70 -2.58 7.50
CA TYR A 186 9.48 -3.11 6.16
C TYR A 186 10.57 -4.10 5.76
N GLN A 187 11.85 -3.75 5.87
CA GLN A 187 12.97 -4.65 5.52
C GLN A 187 12.96 -5.95 6.34
N LEU A 188 12.65 -5.85 7.63
CA LEU A 188 12.56 -7.01 8.51
C LEU A 188 11.47 -8.00 8.06
N VAL A 189 10.28 -7.49 7.73
CA VAL A 189 9.11 -8.33 7.37
C VAL A 189 9.20 -8.79 5.91
N ALA A 190 9.49 -7.88 4.99
CA ALA A 190 9.60 -8.19 3.56
C ALA A 190 10.84 -9.05 3.23
N GLY A 191 11.91 -8.95 4.04
CA GLY A 191 13.11 -9.77 3.89
C GLY A 191 14.08 -9.33 2.79
N HIS A 192 13.94 -8.10 2.30
CA HIS A 192 14.82 -7.48 1.31
C HIS A 192 15.05 -5.99 1.61
N PRO A 193 16.11 -5.37 1.07
CA PRO A 193 16.33 -3.93 1.19
C PRO A 193 15.19 -3.12 0.58
N VAL A 194 14.85 -1.99 1.20
CA VAL A 194 13.75 -1.12 0.73
C VAL A 194 14.02 -0.53 -0.66
N GLU A 195 15.29 -0.39 -1.04
CA GLU A 195 15.73 0.13 -2.35
C GLU A 195 15.81 -0.93 -3.46
N ARG A 196 15.68 -2.21 -3.10
CA ARG A 196 15.73 -3.34 -4.03
C ARG A 196 14.56 -4.29 -3.78
N PRO A 197 13.33 -3.83 -3.98
CA PRO A 197 12.18 -4.73 -3.93
C PRO A 197 12.27 -5.76 -5.06
N PRO A 198 11.69 -6.95 -4.92
CA PRO A 198 11.69 -8.00 -5.95
C PRO A 198 10.69 -7.70 -7.09
N ILE A 199 10.59 -6.44 -7.47
CA ILE A 199 9.79 -5.94 -8.59
C ILE A 199 10.62 -4.90 -9.36
N ASP A 200 10.52 -4.91 -10.67
CA ASP A 200 11.09 -3.82 -11.47
C ASP A 200 10.19 -2.60 -11.34
N ALA A 201 10.61 -1.64 -10.53
CA ALA A 201 9.79 -0.49 -10.16
C ALA A 201 10.56 0.83 -10.30
N GLN A 202 10.05 1.71 -11.12
CA GLN A 202 10.43 3.12 -11.17
C GLN A 202 9.40 3.94 -10.41
N LEU A 203 9.48 3.93 -9.07
CA LEU A 203 8.44 4.44 -8.17
C LEU A 203 8.01 5.88 -8.47
N ASN A 204 8.93 6.72 -8.91
CA ASN A 204 8.69 8.12 -9.25
C ASN A 204 8.10 8.32 -10.66
N ALA A 205 8.23 7.36 -11.58
CA ALA A 205 7.61 7.47 -12.89
C ALA A 205 6.08 7.52 -12.79
N LYS A 206 5.46 8.55 -13.39
CA LYS A 206 4.01 8.70 -13.40
C LYS A 206 3.36 7.58 -14.22
N PRO A 207 2.32 6.89 -13.71
CA PRO A 207 1.51 5.99 -14.52
C PRO A 207 0.83 6.74 -15.69
N PRO A 208 0.58 6.08 -16.83
CA PRO A 208 -0.09 6.71 -17.99
C PRO A 208 -1.61 6.81 -17.82
N VAL A 209 -2.07 7.00 -16.57
CA VAL A 209 -3.46 7.24 -16.19
C VAL A 209 -3.53 8.39 -15.21
N GLU A 210 -4.71 8.96 -14.99
CA GLU A 210 -4.87 10.02 -13.99
C GLU A 210 -4.39 9.55 -12.62
N THR A 211 -3.48 10.32 -12.02
CA THR A 211 -2.83 9.96 -10.76
C THR A 211 -2.91 11.11 -9.75
N ILE A 212 -3.53 10.84 -8.60
CA ILE A 212 -3.77 11.81 -7.55
C ILE A 212 -3.07 11.37 -6.26
N ALA A 213 -2.28 12.26 -5.68
CA ALA A 213 -1.52 12.00 -4.47
C ALA A 213 -2.19 12.67 -3.25
N PHE A 214 -2.75 11.88 -2.34
CA PHE A 214 -3.20 12.35 -1.04
C PHE A 214 -2.05 12.28 -0.05
N TRP A 215 -1.74 13.38 0.58
CA TRP A 215 -0.67 13.50 1.56
C TRP A 215 -1.10 14.32 2.77
N SER A 216 -0.37 14.23 3.88
CA SER A 216 -0.68 14.99 5.08
C SER A 216 0.58 15.53 5.75
N PRO A 217 0.57 16.80 6.23
CA PRO A 217 1.65 17.32 7.06
C PRO A 217 1.68 16.69 8.46
N ARG A 218 0.64 15.94 8.82
CA ARG A 218 0.54 15.20 10.10
C ARG A 218 0.90 13.73 9.99
N ASP A 219 1.25 13.26 8.79
CA ASP A 219 1.73 11.89 8.57
C ASP A 219 3.06 11.69 9.33
N GLY A 220 3.05 10.80 10.32
CA GLY A 220 4.23 10.48 11.14
C GLY A 220 5.07 9.33 10.57
N VAL A 221 4.58 8.64 9.54
CA VAL A 221 5.25 7.50 8.92
C VAL A 221 5.96 7.89 7.64
N ILE A 222 5.23 8.48 6.68
CA ILE A 222 5.76 8.84 5.36
C ILE A 222 6.01 10.35 5.29
N SER A 223 7.20 10.76 4.80
CA SER A 223 7.48 12.17 4.63
C SER A 223 6.55 12.81 3.60
N ARG A 224 6.15 14.07 3.87
CA ARG A 224 5.27 14.83 2.96
C ARG A 224 5.79 14.87 1.53
N ARG A 225 7.12 15.00 1.35
CA ARG A 225 7.74 15.04 0.02
C ARG A 225 7.60 13.72 -0.72
N ALA A 226 7.81 12.60 -0.02
CA ALA A 226 7.69 11.27 -0.60
C ALA A 226 6.23 10.91 -0.95
N ALA A 227 5.26 11.41 -0.19
CA ALA A 227 3.84 11.15 -0.43
C ALA A 227 3.18 12.15 -1.39
N CYS A 228 3.62 13.43 -1.39
CA CYS A 228 3.11 14.44 -2.31
C CYS A 228 3.63 14.24 -3.74
N GLY A 229 4.89 13.81 -3.89
CA GLY A 229 5.57 13.72 -5.17
C GLY A 229 5.88 15.07 -5.81
N ARG A 230 6.62 15.02 -6.92
CA ARG A 230 6.90 16.15 -7.79
C ARG A 230 5.76 16.39 -8.78
N PRO A 231 5.67 17.56 -9.41
CA PRO A 231 4.61 17.86 -10.40
C PRO A 231 4.56 16.87 -11.58
N ASP A 232 5.71 16.39 -12.05
CA ASP A 232 5.85 15.43 -13.15
C ASP A 232 5.52 13.98 -12.76
N GLU A 233 5.45 13.68 -11.47
CA GLU A 233 5.18 12.34 -10.94
C GLU A 233 3.68 12.07 -10.70
N ARG A 234 2.80 13.05 -10.86
CA ARG A 234 1.36 13.00 -10.63
C ARG A 234 0.60 14.08 -11.39
N ASP A 235 -0.70 13.98 -11.49
CA ASP A 235 -1.55 15.05 -12.05
C ASP A 235 -1.95 16.06 -10.97
N ARG A 236 -2.38 15.56 -9.79
CA ARG A 236 -2.81 16.44 -8.68
C ARG A 236 -2.29 15.95 -7.34
N ALA A 237 -2.17 16.88 -6.39
CA ALA A 237 -1.88 16.56 -4.99
C ALA A 237 -2.91 17.21 -4.08
N VAL A 238 -3.45 16.43 -3.14
CA VAL A 238 -4.45 16.86 -2.17
C VAL A 238 -3.87 16.78 -0.77
N ALA A 239 -3.81 17.93 -0.10
CA ALA A 239 -3.33 18.01 1.28
C ALA A 239 -4.48 17.74 2.27
N LEU A 240 -4.25 16.80 3.19
CA LEU A 240 -5.20 16.40 4.23
C LEU A 240 -4.61 16.66 5.62
N ARG A 241 -5.43 16.54 6.66
CA ARG A 241 -5.00 16.78 8.05
C ARG A 241 -5.10 15.54 8.94
N CYS A 242 -4.96 14.37 8.37
CA CYS A 242 -4.97 13.09 9.09
C CYS A 242 -3.56 12.59 9.41
N THR A 243 -3.43 11.67 10.37
CA THR A 243 -2.23 10.88 10.59
C THR A 243 -2.09 9.81 9.51
N HIS A 244 -0.95 9.13 9.42
CA HIS A 244 -0.75 8.04 8.45
C HIS A 244 -1.75 6.90 8.64
N LEU A 245 -1.88 6.43 9.89
CA LEU A 245 -2.84 5.40 10.24
C LEU A 245 -4.30 5.88 10.16
N GLY A 246 -4.52 7.19 10.16
CA GLY A 246 -5.83 7.81 10.03
C GLY A 246 -6.38 7.87 8.60
N PHE A 247 -5.57 7.80 7.56
CA PHE A 247 -6.04 7.92 6.17
C PHE A 247 -7.32 7.11 5.86
N PRO A 248 -7.41 5.81 6.22
CA PRO A 248 -8.60 5.02 5.89
C PRO A 248 -9.88 5.41 6.64
N THR A 249 -9.79 6.27 7.65
CA THR A 249 -10.92 6.54 8.57
C THR A 249 -11.17 8.02 8.80
N ALA A 250 -10.27 8.88 8.37
CA ALA A 250 -10.38 10.33 8.55
C ALA A 250 -11.51 10.91 7.68
N PRO A 251 -12.40 11.73 8.26
CA PRO A 251 -13.50 12.37 7.53
C PRO A 251 -13.05 13.18 6.31
N ASP A 252 -11.99 13.98 6.46
CA ASP A 252 -11.44 14.81 5.39
C ASP A 252 -10.92 13.97 4.22
N CYS A 253 -10.28 12.83 4.51
CA CYS A 253 -9.82 11.90 3.49
C CYS A 253 -11.00 11.25 2.74
N ILE A 254 -12.00 10.74 3.47
CA ILE A 254 -13.17 10.09 2.86
C ILE A 254 -13.94 11.10 2.00
N MET A 255 -14.18 12.32 2.50
CA MET A 255 -14.87 13.37 1.74
C MET A 255 -14.07 13.83 0.51
N ALA A 256 -12.74 13.86 0.59
CA ALA A 256 -11.90 14.14 -0.58
C ALA A 256 -11.96 13.00 -1.61
N LEU A 257 -11.96 11.74 -1.16
CA LEU A 257 -12.09 10.58 -2.05
C LEU A 257 -13.43 10.57 -2.79
N THR A 258 -14.55 10.88 -2.10
CA THR A 258 -15.86 10.94 -2.77
C THR A 258 -15.88 12.01 -3.86
N ARG A 259 -15.30 13.21 -3.63
CA ARG A 259 -15.19 14.26 -4.66
C ARG A 259 -14.35 13.78 -5.85
N GLU A 260 -13.17 13.20 -5.61
CA GLU A 260 -12.30 12.74 -6.69
C GLU A 260 -12.88 11.57 -7.51
N LEU A 261 -13.83 10.85 -6.94
CA LEU A 261 -14.58 9.80 -7.66
C LEU A 261 -15.74 10.35 -8.48
N ASP A 262 -16.29 11.51 -8.10
CA ASP A 262 -17.38 12.18 -8.83
C ASP A 262 -16.84 13.03 -10.00
N ASP A 263 -15.63 13.61 -9.86
CA ASP A 263 -14.99 14.51 -10.83
C ASP A 263 -14.36 13.79 -12.04
N GLY A 264 -14.93 12.70 -12.53
CA GLY A 264 -14.30 11.98 -13.65
C GLY A 264 -15.26 11.08 -14.44
#